data_0c53dd933db6e2b6d48108348f0335fd
#
_entry.id   0c53dd933db6e2b6d48108348f0335fd
#
_cell.length_a   1.000
_cell.length_b   1.000
_cell.length_c   1.000
_cell.angle_alpha   90.00
_cell.angle_beta   90.00
_cell.angle_gamma   90.00
#
_symmetry.space_group_name_H-M   'P 1'
#
loop_
_entity.id
_entity.type
_entity.pdbx_description
1 polymer ?
#
loop_
_entity_poly.entity_id
_entity_poly.type
_entity_poly.pdbx_seq_one_letter_code
_entity_poly.pdbx_strand_id
1 'polypeptide(L)'
;MRTRSIAVAGVLGGVLAAGLARPLDGQLLKRLKDAATGAAEGEMAAQVDRLVRDAIRCVIDDPVCYEEAAASGEEVIFVDDEGEIITDDDGVPITDRDQAMASAPPQAAPGDAVWANYDFVPGEEILFYEDYTTDNVGDFPQRLEFLNGSMDIVETAGKPWLRATAGSAFAILLGSRLPDRFTLEFPVAWKHGNQWMRVLFSEFQSPVRPRGMGNYQFPHLQIDERDTGIFDFQKDGPYGTAPIPGRITGGEAMVRLMADGRHVKVFVGEQRVANIPQVDLGRSDRVWFVIADATEQNPMFVGPIRIAGGGADLYDKLEAEGRVATYGILFATNSDRIRPESIPTFEEIVEVLEEHPDLRLRIEGHTDGDGEDAYNQDLSERRAASVKRFLVEQYGMDGSRLETAGFGESQPVAENGTPEGKQKNRRVELVRIAG
;
A
#
# COMPACT_ATOMS: atom_id res chain seq x y z
N MET A 1 -39.76 -33.53 30.41
CA MET A 1 -39.59 -33.18 31.81
C MET A 1 -38.13 -32.95 32.13
N ARG A 2 -37.85 -31.79 32.64
CA ARG A 2 -36.65 -31.17 33.21
C ARG A 2 -35.92 -30.21 32.27
N THR A 3 -36.44 -29.01 32.32
CA THR A 3 -35.77 -27.74 32.03
C THR A 3 -34.54 -27.56 32.90
N ARG A 4 -33.43 -27.13 32.31
CA ARG A 4 -32.30 -26.51 33.03
C ARG A 4 -32.19 -25.07 32.56
N SER A 5 -32.60 -24.17 33.44
CA SER A 5 -32.31 -22.76 33.37
C SER A 5 -30.86 -22.53 33.69
N ILE A 6 -30.14 -21.83 32.85
CA ILE A 6 -28.84 -21.23 33.17
C ILE A 6 -29.10 -19.74 33.37
N ALA A 7 -28.84 -19.29 34.57
CA ALA A 7 -28.92 -17.89 34.95
C ALA A 7 -27.64 -17.18 34.48
N VAL A 8 -27.81 -16.17 33.65
CA VAL A 8 -26.75 -15.19 33.34
C VAL A 8 -26.86 -14.05 34.35
N ALA A 9 -25.82 -13.90 35.15
CA ALA A 9 -25.70 -12.77 36.08
C ALA A 9 -25.13 -11.58 35.30
N GLY A 10 -25.91 -10.48 35.27
CA GLY A 10 -25.46 -9.22 34.71
C GLY A 10 -24.50 -8.49 35.63
N VAL A 11 -23.51 -7.86 35.05
CA VAL A 11 -22.78 -6.74 35.66
C VAL A 11 -23.00 -5.52 34.78
N LEU A 12 -23.79 -4.58 35.27
CA LEU A 12 -23.88 -3.22 34.74
C LEU A 12 -22.77 -2.38 35.40
N GLY A 13 -21.93 -1.80 34.62
CA GLY A 13 -21.03 -0.72 35.07
C GLY A 13 -20.80 0.23 33.91
N GLY A 14 -21.57 1.32 33.88
CA GLY A 14 -21.43 2.35 32.88
C GLY A 14 -20.33 3.34 33.21
N VAL A 15 -19.54 3.72 32.25
CA VAL A 15 -18.86 5.03 32.21
C VAL A 15 -18.94 5.53 30.77
N LEU A 16 -19.55 6.71 30.61
CA LEU A 16 -19.54 7.47 29.36
C LEU A 16 -18.15 8.11 29.18
N ALA A 17 -17.42 7.67 28.18
CA ALA A 17 -16.34 8.47 27.59
C ALA A 17 -16.64 8.65 26.09
N ALA A 18 -16.75 9.90 25.66
CA ALA A 18 -17.00 10.28 24.28
C ALA A 18 -15.69 10.14 23.49
N GLY A 19 -15.44 8.96 22.95
CA GLY A 19 -14.44 8.71 21.92
C GLY A 19 -15.13 8.66 20.56
N LEU A 20 -14.58 9.31 19.58
CA LEU A 20 -15.07 9.39 18.20
C LEU A 20 -15.23 7.99 17.57
N ALA A 21 -16.41 7.41 17.72
CA ALA A 21 -16.77 6.18 17.03
C ALA A 21 -16.90 6.47 15.53
N ARG A 22 -15.98 5.96 14.71
CA ARG A 22 -16.13 5.95 13.26
C ARG A 22 -17.26 4.99 12.87
N PRO A 23 -18.16 5.35 11.96
CA PRO A 23 -19.22 4.46 11.53
C PRO A 23 -18.61 3.27 10.77
N LEU A 24 -19.08 2.08 11.08
CA LEU A 24 -18.79 0.82 10.37
C LEU A 24 -19.23 0.92 8.91
N ASP A 25 -18.40 0.34 8.03
CA ASP A 25 -18.75 0.16 6.63
C ASP A 25 -20.03 -0.72 6.53
N GLY A 26 -21.03 -0.22 5.77
CA GLY A 26 -22.33 -0.88 5.62
C GLY A 26 -22.25 -2.29 5.01
N GLN A 27 -21.15 -2.64 4.37
CA GLN A 27 -20.91 -3.98 3.83
C GLN A 27 -20.54 -5.01 4.91
N LEU A 28 -19.76 -4.60 5.91
CA LEU A 28 -19.39 -5.45 7.04
C LEU A 28 -20.61 -5.79 7.91
N LEU A 29 -21.43 -4.78 8.21
CA LEU A 29 -22.71 -4.97 8.90
C LEU A 29 -23.64 -5.94 8.13
N LYS A 30 -23.59 -5.90 6.81
CA LYS A 30 -24.39 -6.81 5.97
C LYS A 30 -23.85 -8.24 6.03
N ARG A 31 -22.54 -8.43 5.95
CA ARG A 31 -21.88 -9.76 6.06
C ARG A 31 -22.07 -10.37 7.43
N LEU A 32 -21.95 -9.59 8.51
CA LEU A 32 -22.20 -10.03 9.88
C LEU A 32 -23.68 -10.39 10.10
N LYS A 33 -24.60 -9.61 9.52
CA LYS A 33 -26.04 -9.94 9.53
C LYS A 33 -26.36 -11.21 8.72
N ASP A 34 -25.73 -11.37 7.56
CA ASP A 34 -25.94 -12.55 6.70
C ASP A 34 -25.35 -13.82 7.33
N ALA A 35 -24.25 -13.73 8.08
CA ALA A 35 -23.68 -14.83 8.86
C ALA A 35 -24.51 -15.18 10.10
N ALA A 36 -25.10 -14.19 10.78
CA ALA A 36 -25.95 -14.38 11.94
C ALA A 36 -27.35 -14.95 11.61
N THR A 37 -27.79 -14.89 10.36
CA THR A 37 -29.10 -15.44 9.93
C THR A 37 -29.19 -16.98 9.89
N GLY A 38 -28.09 -17.69 10.17
CA GLY A 38 -28.07 -19.16 10.26
C GLY A 38 -28.30 -19.73 11.65
N ALA A 39 -28.20 -18.98 12.74
CA ALA A 39 -28.36 -19.49 14.10
C ALA A 39 -29.06 -18.49 15.03
N ALA A 40 -30.21 -18.90 15.58
CA ALA A 40 -30.98 -18.28 16.67
C ALA A 40 -31.03 -16.74 16.68
N GLU A 41 -31.98 -16.26 15.95
CA GLU A 41 -32.38 -14.91 15.59
C GLU A 41 -32.38 -13.87 16.72
N GLY A 42 -31.81 -12.71 16.43
CA GLY A 42 -32.11 -11.43 17.10
C GLY A 42 -31.19 -11.05 18.25
N GLU A 43 -30.92 -11.92 19.19
CA GLU A 43 -30.15 -11.59 20.40
C GLU A 43 -28.62 -11.60 20.15
N MET A 44 -28.14 -12.57 19.38
CA MET A 44 -26.71 -12.69 19.04
C MET A 44 -26.28 -11.62 18.05
N ALA A 45 -27.09 -11.33 17.03
CA ALA A 45 -26.82 -10.24 16.09
C ALA A 45 -26.76 -8.86 16.76
N ALA A 46 -27.60 -8.63 17.79
CA ALA A 46 -27.59 -7.39 18.57
C ALA A 46 -26.39 -7.31 19.53
N GLN A 47 -25.84 -8.44 19.94
CA GLN A 47 -24.65 -8.53 20.79
C GLN A 47 -23.38 -8.29 19.97
N VAL A 48 -23.29 -8.91 18.79
CA VAL A 48 -22.19 -8.66 17.81
C VAL A 48 -22.20 -7.20 17.37
N ASP A 49 -23.36 -6.62 17.08
CA ASP A 49 -23.49 -5.22 16.65
C ASP A 49 -23.08 -4.21 17.75
N ARG A 50 -23.25 -4.59 19.02
CA ARG A 50 -22.76 -3.81 20.18
C ARG A 50 -21.24 -3.96 20.34
N LEU A 51 -20.73 -5.18 20.34
CA LEU A 51 -19.31 -5.48 20.45
C LEU A 51 -18.50 -4.72 19.39
N VAL A 52 -18.92 -4.82 18.14
CA VAL A 52 -18.26 -4.17 17.02
C VAL A 52 -18.34 -2.64 17.07
N ARG A 53 -19.38 -2.09 17.71
CA ARG A 53 -19.58 -0.64 17.82
C ARG A 53 -18.77 0.00 18.93
N ASP A 54 -18.63 -0.70 20.05
CA ASP A 54 -18.12 -0.14 21.29
C ASP A 54 -16.68 -0.60 21.60
N ALA A 55 -16.17 -1.66 20.94
CA ALA A 55 -14.82 -2.18 21.14
C ALA A 55 -13.74 -1.35 20.44
N ILE A 56 -12.54 -1.31 21.03
CA ILE A 56 -11.35 -0.79 20.40
C ILE A 56 -10.92 -1.79 19.31
N ARG A 57 -10.58 -1.26 18.15
CA ARG A 57 -10.04 -2.05 17.03
C ARG A 57 -8.53 -1.99 17.08
N CYS A 58 -7.92 -3.12 17.39
CA CYS A 58 -6.48 -3.25 17.34
C CYS A 58 -6.10 -4.08 16.11
N VAL A 59 -5.14 -3.60 15.33
CA VAL A 59 -4.47 -4.46 14.36
C VAL A 59 -3.84 -5.61 15.13
N ILE A 60 -4.01 -6.84 14.64
CA ILE A 60 -3.69 -8.08 15.38
C ILE A 60 -2.25 -8.12 15.91
N ASP A 61 -1.32 -7.48 15.18
CA ASP A 61 0.10 -7.46 15.51
C ASP A 61 0.52 -6.19 16.27
N ASP A 62 -0.41 -5.32 16.66
CA ASP A 62 -0.12 -4.13 17.48
C ASP A 62 -0.24 -4.44 18.98
N PRO A 63 0.87 -4.78 19.65
CA PRO A 63 0.85 -5.08 21.07
C PRO A 63 0.54 -3.86 21.93
N VAL A 64 0.89 -2.65 21.48
CA VAL A 64 0.66 -1.41 22.22
C VAL A 64 -0.82 -1.10 22.28
N CYS A 65 -1.53 -1.19 21.15
CA CYS A 65 -2.97 -1.02 21.13
C CYS A 65 -3.68 -2.00 22.08
N TYR A 66 -3.27 -3.26 22.06
CA TYR A 66 -3.85 -4.29 22.93
C TYR A 66 -3.56 -4.05 24.39
N GLU A 67 -2.30 -3.70 24.75
CA GLU A 67 -1.90 -3.45 26.14
C GLU A 67 -2.58 -2.20 26.72
N GLU A 68 -2.71 -1.12 25.94
CA GLU A 68 -3.41 0.10 26.32
C GLU A 68 -4.91 -0.15 26.52
N ALA A 69 -5.55 -0.86 25.62
CA ALA A 69 -6.95 -1.22 25.72
C ALA A 69 -7.21 -2.15 26.91
N ALA A 70 -6.35 -3.15 27.12
CA ALA A 70 -6.42 -4.05 28.28
C ALA A 70 -6.23 -3.29 29.60
N ALA A 71 -5.33 -2.28 29.64
CA ALA A 71 -5.11 -1.43 30.80
C ALA A 71 -6.31 -0.51 31.10
N SER A 72 -7.02 -0.06 30.07
CA SER A 72 -8.24 0.76 30.21
C SER A 72 -9.48 -0.06 30.57
N GLY A 73 -9.43 -1.39 30.44
CA GLY A 73 -10.56 -2.29 30.66
C GLY A 73 -11.61 -2.25 29.55
N GLU A 74 -11.24 -1.79 28.36
CA GLU A 74 -12.10 -1.74 27.20
C GLU A 74 -12.05 -3.08 26.45
N GLU A 75 -13.16 -3.46 25.82
CA GLU A 75 -13.22 -4.63 24.95
C GLU A 75 -12.42 -4.37 23.66
N VAL A 76 -11.63 -5.35 23.22
CA VAL A 76 -10.82 -5.29 22.01
C VAL A 76 -11.37 -6.25 20.99
N ILE A 77 -11.45 -5.83 19.73
CA ILE A 77 -11.60 -6.71 18.58
C ILE A 77 -10.39 -6.56 17.67
N PHE A 78 -9.96 -7.64 17.07
CA PHE A 78 -8.80 -7.63 16.19
C PHE A 78 -9.23 -7.43 14.74
N VAL A 79 -8.43 -6.66 14.02
CA VAL A 79 -8.58 -6.43 12.58
C VAL A 79 -7.31 -6.89 11.88
N ASP A 80 -7.46 -7.30 10.63
CA ASP A 80 -6.33 -7.58 9.75
C ASP A 80 -5.72 -6.27 9.18
N ASP A 81 -4.78 -6.42 8.27
CA ASP A 81 -4.04 -5.30 7.66
C ASP A 81 -4.91 -4.40 6.78
N GLU A 82 -6.00 -4.93 6.25
CA GLU A 82 -7.01 -4.22 5.47
C GLU A 82 -8.04 -3.51 6.36
N GLY A 83 -8.00 -3.75 7.68
CA GLY A 83 -8.94 -3.24 8.66
C GLY A 83 -10.24 -4.06 8.73
N GLU A 84 -10.27 -5.25 8.13
CA GLU A 84 -11.37 -6.20 8.25
C GLU A 84 -11.32 -6.90 9.62
N ILE A 85 -12.49 -7.09 10.25
CA ILE A 85 -12.55 -7.71 11.56
C ILE A 85 -12.28 -9.19 11.45
N ILE A 86 -11.35 -9.70 12.28
CA ILE A 86 -11.05 -11.12 12.38
C ILE A 86 -12.16 -11.78 13.17
N THR A 87 -12.81 -12.79 12.56
CA THR A 87 -13.95 -13.50 13.11
C THR A 87 -13.65 -15.00 13.24
N ASP A 88 -14.38 -15.67 14.13
CA ASP A 88 -14.42 -17.13 14.19
C ASP A 88 -15.25 -17.75 13.04
N ASP A 89 -15.38 -19.07 13.03
CA ASP A 89 -16.13 -19.81 12.02
C ASP A 89 -17.64 -19.47 11.98
N ASP A 90 -18.17 -18.92 13.07
CA ASP A 90 -19.55 -18.47 13.18
C ASP A 90 -19.73 -16.98 12.83
N GLY A 91 -18.65 -16.29 12.44
CA GLY A 91 -18.63 -14.88 12.05
C GLY A 91 -18.68 -13.92 13.25
N VAL A 92 -18.35 -14.39 14.45
CA VAL A 92 -18.25 -13.55 15.65
C VAL A 92 -16.86 -12.96 15.77
N PRO A 93 -16.73 -11.63 16.05
CA PRO A 93 -15.43 -11.00 16.26
C PRO A 93 -14.63 -11.67 17.36
N ILE A 94 -13.36 -11.98 17.07
CA ILE A 94 -12.45 -12.58 18.04
C ILE A 94 -11.91 -11.47 18.94
N THR A 95 -12.01 -11.68 20.25
CA THR A 95 -11.54 -10.76 21.30
C THR A 95 -10.31 -11.30 22.04
N ASP A 96 -9.95 -12.55 21.79
CA ASP A 96 -8.74 -13.18 22.32
C ASP A 96 -7.61 -13.07 21.30
N ARG A 97 -6.47 -12.50 21.69
CA ARG A 97 -5.35 -12.24 20.80
C ARG A 97 -4.74 -13.53 20.22
N ASP A 98 -4.56 -14.54 21.06
CA ASP A 98 -3.92 -15.79 20.61
C ASP A 98 -4.82 -16.51 19.61
N GLN A 99 -6.14 -16.46 19.82
CA GLN A 99 -7.12 -17.00 18.89
C GLN A 99 -7.16 -16.18 17.60
N ALA A 100 -7.11 -14.86 17.67
CA ALA A 100 -7.05 -13.98 16.51
C ALA A 100 -5.78 -14.22 15.70
N MET A 101 -4.62 -14.37 16.34
CA MET A 101 -3.36 -14.73 15.70
C MET A 101 -3.42 -16.08 14.98
N ALA A 102 -4.12 -17.06 15.56
CA ALA A 102 -4.30 -18.37 14.94
C ALA A 102 -5.29 -18.35 13.75
N SER A 103 -6.23 -17.41 13.76
CA SER A 103 -7.28 -17.24 12.72
C SER A 103 -6.88 -16.22 11.64
N ALA A 104 -5.82 -15.44 11.87
CA ALA A 104 -5.30 -14.51 10.87
C ALA A 104 -4.82 -15.25 9.63
N PRO A 105 -5.01 -14.69 8.43
CA PRO A 105 -4.46 -15.28 7.22
C PRO A 105 -2.94 -15.48 7.38
N PRO A 106 -2.40 -16.60 6.90
CA PRO A 106 -0.98 -16.88 7.03
C PRO A 106 -0.17 -15.77 6.37
N GLN A 107 0.98 -15.44 6.96
CA GLN A 107 1.93 -14.55 6.33
C GLN A 107 2.30 -15.13 4.96
N ALA A 108 2.40 -14.29 3.92
CA ALA A 108 2.77 -14.73 2.59
C ALA A 108 4.08 -15.52 2.60
N ALA A 109 4.08 -16.64 1.89
CA ALA A 109 5.27 -17.46 1.75
C ALA A 109 5.83 -17.36 0.33
N PRO A 110 7.16 -17.44 0.17
CA PRO A 110 7.77 -17.51 -1.16
C PRO A 110 7.19 -18.65 -1.98
N GLY A 111 6.87 -18.39 -3.25
CA GLY A 111 6.37 -19.40 -4.18
C GLY A 111 4.86 -19.67 -4.12
N ASP A 112 4.09 -18.96 -3.33
CA ASP A 112 2.62 -19.01 -3.41
C ASP A 112 2.15 -18.62 -4.81
N ALA A 113 1.20 -19.40 -5.37
CA ALA A 113 0.80 -19.29 -6.77
C ALA A 113 0.25 -17.90 -7.17
N VAL A 114 -0.27 -17.15 -6.22
CA VAL A 114 -0.77 -15.78 -6.41
C VAL A 114 0.39 -14.83 -6.68
N TRP A 115 1.55 -15.07 -6.07
CA TRP A 115 2.74 -14.22 -6.14
C TRP A 115 3.75 -14.65 -7.21
N ALA A 116 3.58 -15.83 -7.83
CA ALA A 116 4.52 -16.38 -8.81
C ALA A 116 4.80 -15.46 -10.03
N ASN A 117 3.95 -14.47 -10.28
CA ASN A 117 4.10 -13.49 -11.36
C ASN A 117 4.23 -12.04 -10.86
N TYR A 118 4.30 -11.83 -9.55
CA TYR A 118 4.51 -10.51 -8.96
C TYR A 118 5.99 -10.35 -8.65
N ASP A 119 6.67 -9.65 -9.52
CA ASP A 119 8.11 -9.37 -9.44
C ASP A 119 8.38 -7.85 -9.49
N PHE A 120 7.50 -7.07 -8.84
CA PHE A 120 7.65 -5.63 -8.72
C PHE A 120 8.59 -5.29 -7.57
N VAL A 121 9.68 -4.60 -7.89
CA VAL A 121 10.60 -4.02 -6.91
C VAL A 121 10.52 -2.50 -7.03
N PRO A 122 10.11 -1.77 -5.97
CA PRO A 122 10.04 -0.33 -6.00
C PRO A 122 11.42 0.29 -6.15
N GLY A 123 11.52 1.35 -6.96
CA GLY A 123 12.75 2.13 -7.04
C GLY A 123 13.13 2.74 -5.68
N GLU A 124 14.40 2.94 -5.45
CA GLU A 124 14.96 3.36 -4.15
C GLU A 124 15.13 4.87 -4.05
N GLU A 125 15.42 5.55 -5.16
CA GLU A 125 15.57 7.00 -5.22
C GLU A 125 14.21 7.65 -5.45
N ILE A 126 13.56 8.16 -4.38
CA ILE A 126 12.28 8.85 -4.51
C ILE A 126 12.48 10.17 -5.25
N LEU A 127 11.96 10.24 -6.47
CA LEU A 127 11.97 11.40 -7.33
C LEU A 127 10.78 12.30 -7.06
N PHE A 128 9.64 11.71 -6.70
CA PHE A 128 8.41 12.42 -6.36
C PHE A 128 7.53 11.55 -5.47
N TYR A 129 6.93 12.15 -4.45
CA TYR A 129 5.90 11.53 -3.63
C TYR A 129 4.87 12.56 -3.21
N GLU A 130 3.60 12.26 -3.41
CA GLU A 130 2.47 13.10 -3.02
C GLU A 130 1.37 12.25 -2.41
N ASP A 131 0.91 12.58 -1.22
CA ASP A 131 -0.19 11.89 -0.52
C ASP A 131 -1.33 12.83 -0.11
N TYR A 132 -1.24 14.08 -0.54
CA TYR A 132 -2.25 15.13 -0.34
C TYR A 132 -2.46 15.55 1.14
N THR A 133 -1.65 15.06 2.08
CA THR A 133 -1.85 15.34 3.52
C THR A 133 -1.49 16.77 3.91
N THR A 134 -0.72 17.48 3.10
CA THR A 134 -0.31 18.88 3.33
C THR A 134 -1.25 19.89 2.71
N ASP A 135 -2.19 19.46 1.90
CA ASP A 135 -3.15 20.31 1.20
C ASP A 135 -4.52 20.30 1.89
N ASN A 136 -5.36 21.30 1.59
CA ASN A 136 -6.70 21.35 2.17
C ASN A 136 -7.69 20.53 1.34
N VAL A 137 -8.64 19.90 2.01
CA VAL A 137 -9.79 19.28 1.36
C VAL A 137 -10.58 20.35 0.59
N GLY A 138 -10.90 20.07 -0.67
CA GLY A 138 -11.57 20.97 -1.60
C GLY A 138 -10.63 21.77 -2.51
N ASP A 139 -9.33 21.80 -2.21
CA ASP A 139 -8.33 22.46 -3.07
C ASP A 139 -7.71 21.46 -4.08
N PHE A 140 -7.05 21.99 -5.11
CA PHE A 140 -6.19 21.19 -5.98
C PHE A 140 -4.78 21.13 -5.37
N PRO A 141 -4.09 19.95 -5.41
CA PRO A 141 -2.77 19.77 -4.79
C PRO A 141 -1.73 20.76 -5.33
N GLN A 142 -1.02 21.44 -4.43
CA GLN A 142 -0.06 22.49 -4.80
C GLN A 142 1.18 21.96 -5.52
N ARG A 143 1.55 20.71 -5.30
CA ARG A 143 2.71 20.07 -5.91
C ARG A 143 2.44 19.50 -7.31
N LEU A 144 1.19 19.51 -7.75
CA LEU A 144 0.80 19.10 -9.10
C LEU A 144 0.56 20.33 -9.98
N GLU A 145 0.94 20.24 -11.25
CA GLU A 145 0.64 21.25 -12.24
C GLU A 145 -0.77 21.03 -12.81
N PHE A 146 -1.70 21.93 -12.53
CA PHE A 146 -3.05 21.89 -13.09
C PHE A 146 -3.02 22.25 -14.57
N LEU A 147 -3.62 21.44 -15.42
CA LEU A 147 -3.69 21.68 -16.86
C LEU A 147 -5.11 22.02 -17.32
N ASN A 148 -6.08 21.19 -16.95
CA ASN A 148 -7.49 21.42 -17.24
C ASN A 148 -8.39 20.53 -16.41
N GLY A 149 -9.71 20.78 -16.46
CA GLY A 149 -10.73 19.93 -15.89
C GLY A 149 -11.27 20.43 -14.54
N SER A 150 -11.74 19.52 -13.72
CA SER A 150 -12.24 19.78 -12.37
C SER A 150 -11.72 18.70 -11.44
N MET A 151 -10.86 19.09 -10.53
CA MET A 151 -10.19 18.19 -9.59
C MET A 151 -10.05 18.87 -8.24
N ASP A 152 -10.29 18.12 -7.18
CA ASP A 152 -10.18 18.58 -5.80
C ASP A 152 -9.78 17.42 -4.88
N ILE A 153 -9.17 17.75 -3.75
CA ILE A 153 -8.87 16.78 -2.70
C ILE A 153 -10.15 16.48 -1.93
N VAL A 154 -10.41 15.21 -1.71
CA VAL A 154 -11.50 14.72 -0.87
C VAL A 154 -10.96 13.73 0.15
N GLU A 155 -11.64 13.60 1.28
CA GLU A 155 -11.33 12.58 2.27
C GLU A 155 -12.34 11.43 2.15
N THR A 156 -11.82 10.21 2.00
CA THR A 156 -12.64 8.99 1.96
C THR A 156 -12.02 7.95 2.89
N ALA A 157 -12.81 7.43 3.82
CA ALA A 157 -12.35 6.48 4.84
C ALA A 157 -11.10 6.96 5.63
N GLY A 158 -11.01 8.29 5.87
CA GLY A 158 -9.91 8.91 6.61
C GLY A 158 -8.60 9.02 5.82
N LYS A 159 -8.65 8.81 4.49
CA LYS A 159 -7.51 8.98 3.58
C LYS A 159 -7.83 10.07 2.55
N PRO A 160 -6.88 10.95 2.24
CA PRO A 160 -7.05 11.95 1.18
C PRO A 160 -6.88 11.32 -0.20
N TRP A 161 -7.69 11.80 -1.16
CA TRP A 161 -7.68 11.40 -2.55
C TRP A 161 -7.85 12.61 -3.46
N LEU A 162 -7.18 12.63 -4.60
CA LEU A 162 -7.49 13.55 -5.68
C LEU A 162 -8.72 13.02 -6.44
N ARG A 163 -9.84 13.75 -6.39
CA ARG A 163 -11.07 13.43 -7.10
C ARG A 163 -11.16 14.24 -8.38
N ALA A 164 -11.39 13.59 -9.51
CA ALA A 164 -11.73 14.23 -10.77
C ALA A 164 -13.22 14.05 -11.07
N THR A 165 -13.92 15.17 -11.36
CA THR A 165 -15.36 15.21 -11.67
C THR A 165 -15.65 15.63 -13.10
N ALA A 166 -14.63 15.79 -13.91
CA ALA A 166 -14.71 16.05 -15.34
C ALA A 166 -13.51 15.40 -16.05
N GLY A 167 -13.53 15.40 -17.38
CA GLY A 167 -12.30 15.10 -18.14
C GLY A 167 -11.20 16.08 -17.75
N SER A 168 -10.14 15.58 -17.16
CA SER A 168 -9.13 16.37 -16.44
C SER A 168 -7.73 15.97 -16.83
N ALA A 169 -6.78 16.87 -16.62
CA ALA A 169 -5.37 16.57 -16.77
C ALA A 169 -4.51 17.39 -15.80
N PHE A 170 -3.47 16.73 -15.32
CA PHE A 170 -2.43 17.36 -14.51
C PHE A 170 -1.06 16.81 -14.87
N ALA A 171 0.00 17.46 -14.43
CA ALA A 171 1.36 16.97 -14.57
C ALA A 171 2.12 17.01 -13.25
N ILE A 172 3.11 16.15 -13.16
CA ILE A 172 4.11 16.11 -12.10
C ILE A 172 5.40 16.63 -12.71
N LEU A 173 5.99 17.67 -12.10
CA LEU A 173 7.30 18.14 -12.47
C LEU A 173 8.35 17.42 -11.59
N LEU A 174 9.31 16.81 -12.26
CA LEU A 174 10.45 16.19 -11.61
C LEU A 174 11.64 17.17 -11.60
N GLY A 175 12.54 17.03 -10.66
CA GLY A 175 13.76 17.82 -10.61
C GLY A 175 14.75 17.50 -11.74
N SER A 176 14.58 16.36 -12.40
CA SER A 176 15.41 15.87 -13.52
C SER A 176 14.57 14.97 -14.43
N ARG A 177 15.15 14.60 -15.57
CA ARG A 177 14.52 13.58 -16.44
C ARG A 177 14.43 12.24 -15.73
N LEU A 178 13.38 11.49 -16.03
CA LEU A 178 13.25 10.10 -15.58
C LEU A 178 14.50 9.30 -15.98
N PRO A 179 15.09 8.55 -15.06
CA PRO A 179 16.21 7.64 -15.37
C PRO A 179 15.74 6.46 -16.23
N ASP A 180 16.69 5.68 -16.74
CA ASP A 180 16.39 4.47 -17.53
C ASP A 180 15.58 3.47 -16.70
N ARG A 181 15.96 3.28 -15.42
CA ARG A 181 15.20 2.50 -14.46
C ARG A 181 14.36 3.42 -13.59
N PHE A 182 13.06 3.22 -13.60
CA PHE A 182 12.15 3.91 -12.70
C PHE A 182 10.89 3.11 -12.42
N THR A 183 10.23 3.45 -11.32
CA THR A 183 8.92 2.92 -10.95
C THR A 183 7.92 4.05 -10.77
N LEU A 184 6.66 3.74 -11.05
CA LEU A 184 5.51 4.58 -10.75
C LEU A 184 4.48 3.74 -10.03
N GLU A 185 3.95 4.25 -8.92
CA GLU A 185 2.95 3.58 -8.08
C GLU A 185 1.87 4.57 -7.69
N PHE A 186 0.62 4.20 -7.85
CA PHE A 186 -0.52 4.96 -7.35
C PHE A 186 -1.78 4.12 -7.31
N PRO A 187 -2.65 4.25 -6.30
CA PRO A 187 -3.96 3.65 -6.30
C PRO A 187 -4.95 4.48 -7.11
N VAL A 188 -5.89 3.80 -7.75
CA VAL A 188 -7.01 4.42 -8.48
C VAL A 188 -8.33 3.80 -8.03
N ALA A 189 -9.40 4.59 -8.10
CA ALA A 189 -10.74 4.09 -7.84
C ALA A 189 -11.78 4.82 -8.70
N TRP A 190 -12.81 4.08 -9.15
CA TRP A 190 -14.03 4.63 -9.77
C TRP A 190 -15.20 3.68 -9.62
N LYS A 191 -16.42 4.21 -9.77
CA LYS A 191 -17.64 3.41 -9.50
C LYS A 191 -18.13 2.61 -10.68
N HIS A 192 -18.17 3.18 -11.87
CA HIS A 192 -18.76 2.58 -13.06
C HIS A 192 -18.23 3.22 -14.34
N GLY A 193 -18.20 2.46 -15.42
CA GLY A 193 -18.35 2.95 -16.76
C GLY A 193 -17.11 2.96 -17.62
N ASN A 194 -17.14 3.76 -18.66
CA ASN A 194 -16.11 3.82 -19.70
C ASN A 194 -14.98 4.82 -19.35
N GLN A 195 -14.72 5.02 -18.06
CA GLN A 195 -13.65 5.91 -17.61
C GLN A 195 -12.29 5.27 -17.91
N TRP A 196 -11.35 6.10 -18.25
CA TRP A 196 -9.98 5.67 -18.46
C TRP A 196 -9.01 6.76 -18.06
N MET A 197 -7.78 6.35 -17.76
CA MET A 197 -6.67 7.22 -17.46
C MET A 197 -5.48 6.87 -18.36
N ARG A 198 -4.68 7.88 -18.70
CA ARG A 198 -3.39 7.71 -19.36
C ARG A 198 -2.31 8.40 -18.57
N VAL A 199 -1.16 7.73 -18.48
CA VAL A 199 0.06 8.31 -17.92
C VAL A 199 1.13 8.31 -19.01
N LEU A 200 1.68 9.52 -19.26
CA LEU A 200 2.66 9.74 -20.32
C LEU A 200 3.99 10.17 -19.71
N PHE A 201 5.08 9.67 -20.26
CA PHE A 201 6.45 9.85 -19.77
C PHE A 201 7.34 10.61 -20.76
N SER A 202 6.78 11.00 -21.90
CA SER A 202 7.48 11.70 -22.97
C SER A 202 7.27 13.20 -22.91
N GLU A 203 8.16 13.95 -23.56
CA GLU A 203 7.97 15.40 -23.74
C GLU A 203 6.71 15.64 -24.59
N PHE A 204 5.84 16.49 -24.10
CA PHE A 204 4.60 16.85 -24.76
C PHE A 204 4.66 18.33 -25.18
N GLN A 205 4.51 18.60 -26.47
CA GLN A 205 4.62 19.96 -27.01
C GLN A 205 3.31 20.75 -27.05
N SER A 206 2.20 20.17 -26.59
CA SER A 206 0.90 20.85 -26.70
C SER A 206 0.03 20.57 -25.48
N PRO A 207 -0.73 21.55 -25.00
CA PRO A 207 -1.69 21.32 -23.94
C PRO A 207 -2.70 20.25 -24.37
N VAL A 208 -2.89 19.29 -23.52
CA VAL A 208 -3.81 18.16 -23.73
C VAL A 208 -5.20 18.70 -24.03
N ARG A 209 -5.71 18.46 -25.25
CA ARG A 209 -7.09 18.76 -25.57
C ARG A 209 -7.97 17.63 -25.02
N PRO A 210 -8.96 17.91 -24.15
CA PRO A 210 -9.79 16.90 -23.50
C PRO A 210 -10.57 15.99 -24.46
N ARG A 211 -10.72 16.36 -25.72
CA ARG A 211 -11.49 15.65 -26.76
C ARG A 211 -10.70 15.27 -28.01
N GLY A 212 -9.42 15.57 -28.07
CA GLY A 212 -8.59 15.17 -29.19
C GLY A 212 -7.77 13.94 -28.81
N MET A 213 -7.81 12.89 -29.59
CA MET A 213 -6.68 11.99 -29.70
C MET A 213 -5.53 12.87 -30.19
N GLY A 214 -4.81 13.51 -29.26
CA GLY A 214 -3.57 14.17 -29.57
C GLY A 214 -2.68 13.10 -30.19
N ASN A 215 -1.85 13.45 -31.17
CA ASN A 215 -0.84 12.55 -31.70
C ASN A 215 0.15 12.26 -30.56
N TYR A 216 -0.19 11.30 -29.71
CA TYR A 216 0.75 10.73 -28.74
C TYR A 216 1.85 10.08 -29.58
N GLN A 217 3.03 10.70 -29.58
CA GLN A 217 4.17 10.21 -30.36
C GLN A 217 4.83 9.00 -29.72
N PHE A 218 4.51 8.73 -28.46
CA PHE A 218 5.13 7.68 -27.66
C PHE A 218 4.08 6.78 -27.02
N PRO A 219 4.45 5.53 -26.76
CA PRO A 219 3.68 4.64 -25.92
C PRO A 219 3.43 5.24 -24.55
N HIS A 220 2.29 4.88 -23.94
CA HIS A 220 1.86 5.38 -22.65
C HIS A 220 1.17 4.28 -21.85
N LEU A 221 1.17 4.41 -20.53
CA LEU A 221 0.34 3.59 -19.68
C LEU A 221 -1.12 3.99 -19.85
N GLN A 222 -1.99 3.05 -20.17
CA GLN A 222 -3.44 3.25 -20.15
C GLN A 222 -4.07 2.33 -19.12
N ILE A 223 -5.01 2.88 -18.37
CA ILE A 223 -5.75 2.20 -17.33
C ILE A 223 -7.23 2.42 -17.63
N ASP A 224 -7.99 1.36 -17.84
CA ASP A 224 -9.43 1.41 -17.99
C ASP A 224 -10.10 0.24 -17.25
N GLU A 225 -11.43 0.17 -17.30
CA GLU A 225 -12.21 -0.84 -16.57
C GLU A 225 -11.88 -2.28 -16.98
N ARG A 226 -11.41 -2.48 -18.21
CA ARG A 226 -11.27 -3.80 -18.83
C ARG A 226 -9.83 -4.21 -18.99
N ASP A 227 -9.02 -3.27 -19.47
CA ASP A 227 -7.67 -3.55 -19.89
C ASP A 227 -6.71 -2.50 -19.36
N THR A 228 -5.66 -2.94 -18.72
CA THR A 228 -4.56 -2.06 -18.29
C THR A 228 -3.26 -2.53 -18.91
N GLY A 229 -2.44 -1.60 -19.37
CA GLY A 229 -1.16 -1.90 -19.99
C GLY A 229 -0.58 -0.75 -20.79
N ILE A 230 0.33 -1.06 -21.72
CA ILE A 230 0.99 -0.07 -22.55
C ILE A 230 0.34 -0.03 -23.92
N PHE A 231 -0.06 1.17 -24.34
CA PHE A 231 -0.69 1.45 -25.63
C PHE A 231 0.22 2.32 -26.50
N ASP A 232 0.21 2.06 -27.79
CA ASP A 232 0.88 2.88 -28.81
C ASP A 232 -0.08 3.14 -29.97
N PHE A 233 -0.50 4.39 -30.09
CA PHE A 233 -1.40 4.78 -31.18
C PHE A 233 -0.76 4.78 -32.57
N GLN A 234 0.56 4.77 -32.67
CA GLN A 234 1.24 4.71 -33.96
C GLN A 234 1.25 3.29 -34.56
N LYS A 235 1.02 2.29 -33.73
CA LYS A 235 1.04 0.88 -34.13
C LYS A 235 -0.35 0.22 -34.16
N ASP A 236 -1.42 1.01 -34.07
CA ASP A 236 -2.82 0.54 -34.07
C ASP A 236 -3.14 -0.54 -33.04
N GLY A 237 -2.54 -0.46 -31.83
CA GLY A 237 -2.92 -1.42 -30.81
C GLY A 237 -2.07 -1.42 -29.54
N PRO A 238 -2.46 -2.24 -28.56
CA PRO A 238 -1.72 -2.42 -27.34
C PRO A 238 -0.40 -3.19 -27.60
N TYR A 239 0.67 -2.79 -26.94
CA TYR A 239 1.89 -3.60 -26.87
C TYR A 239 1.72 -4.85 -26.02
N GLY A 240 0.89 -4.76 -25.02
CA GLY A 240 0.56 -5.83 -24.10
C GLY A 240 -0.44 -5.28 -23.09
N THR A 241 -1.59 -5.88 -23.05
CA THR A 241 -2.62 -5.64 -22.04
C THR A 241 -3.14 -6.96 -21.57
N ALA A 242 -3.56 -7.03 -20.32
CA ALA A 242 -4.36 -8.13 -19.85
C ALA A 242 -5.63 -7.60 -19.18
N PRO A 243 -6.69 -8.37 -19.23
CA PRO A 243 -7.88 -8.08 -18.43
C PRO A 243 -7.49 -7.94 -16.97
N ILE A 244 -7.97 -6.91 -16.32
CA ILE A 244 -7.78 -6.74 -14.88
C ILE A 244 -8.55 -7.84 -14.17
N PRO A 245 -7.91 -8.63 -13.31
CA PRO A 245 -8.61 -9.58 -12.46
C PRO A 245 -9.42 -8.80 -11.42
N GLY A 246 -10.70 -8.94 -11.49
CA GLY A 246 -11.59 -8.12 -10.67
C GLY A 246 -11.64 -6.69 -11.22
N ARG A 247 -12.78 -6.28 -11.69
CA ARG A 247 -12.99 -4.93 -12.23
C ARG A 247 -12.58 -3.91 -11.17
N ILE A 248 -11.82 -2.87 -11.54
CA ILE A 248 -11.56 -1.70 -10.69
C ILE A 248 -12.88 -1.00 -10.27
N THR A 249 -13.99 -1.40 -10.82
CA THR A 249 -15.32 -0.86 -10.54
C THR A 249 -15.79 -1.19 -9.14
N GLY A 250 -15.95 -0.15 -8.34
CA GLY A 250 -16.49 -0.24 -6.99
C GLY A 250 -15.45 -0.50 -5.89
N GLY A 251 -14.17 -0.45 -6.22
CA GLY A 251 -13.07 -0.64 -5.28
C GLY A 251 -11.83 0.17 -5.64
N GLU A 252 -10.84 0.07 -4.80
CA GLU A 252 -9.49 0.60 -4.99
C GLU A 252 -8.62 -0.46 -5.69
N ALA A 253 -7.77 -0.03 -6.62
CA ALA A 253 -6.76 -0.88 -7.21
C ALA A 253 -5.42 -0.15 -7.26
N MET A 254 -4.37 -0.77 -6.73
CA MET A 254 -3.01 -0.27 -6.84
C MET A 254 -2.48 -0.53 -8.26
N VAL A 255 -2.06 0.51 -8.95
CA VAL A 255 -1.40 0.42 -10.26
C VAL A 255 0.08 0.67 -10.07
N ARG A 256 0.91 -0.22 -10.63
CA ARG A 256 2.36 -0.10 -10.58
C ARG A 256 2.94 -0.28 -11.97
N LEU A 257 3.94 0.51 -12.30
CA LEU A 257 4.75 0.37 -13.51
C LEU A 257 6.22 0.30 -13.10
N MET A 258 6.94 -0.66 -13.67
CA MET A 258 8.38 -0.78 -13.54
C MET A 258 8.97 -0.74 -14.94
N ALA A 259 9.90 0.20 -15.16
CA ALA A 259 10.64 0.34 -16.41
C ALA A 259 12.13 0.13 -16.16
N ASP A 260 12.76 -0.67 -17.01
CA ASP A 260 14.20 -0.86 -17.08
C ASP A 260 14.64 -0.71 -18.54
N GLY A 261 15.17 0.46 -18.87
CA GLY A 261 15.44 0.82 -20.25
C GLY A 261 14.18 0.71 -21.12
N ARG A 262 14.13 -0.29 -21.98
CA ARG A 262 12.99 -0.58 -22.86
C ARG A 262 12.10 -1.71 -22.38
N HIS A 263 12.47 -2.38 -21.31
CA HIS A 263 11.66 -3.41 -20.70
C HIS A 263 10.68 -2.75 -19.72
N VAL A 264 9.39 -3.02 -19.88
CA VAL A 264 8.33 -2.43 -19.05
C VAL A 264 7.40 -3.52 -18.55
N LYS A 265 7.16 -3.49 -17.25
CA LYS A 265 6.18 -4.33 -16.57
C LYS A 265 5.10 -3.45 -15.96
N VAL A 266 3.84 -3.90 -16.04
CA VAL A 266 2.70 -3.22 -15.43
C VAL A 266 1.96 -4.20 -14.53
N PHE A 267 1.54 -3.71 -13.36
CA PHE A 267 0.85 -4.50 -12.36
C PHE A 267 -0.43 -3.78 -11.91
N VAL A 268 -1.46 -4.56 -11.62
CA VAL A 268 -2.69 -4.09 -10.98
C VAL A 268 -2.97 -4.99 -9.77
N GLY A 269 -2.98 -4.38 -8.58
CA GLY A 269 -2.88 -5.17 -7.35
C GLY A 269 -1.59 -5.99 -7.37
N GLU A 270 -1.74 -7.27 -7.15
CA GLU A 270 -0.66 -8.26 -7.08
C GLU A 270 -0.47 -9.03 -8.40
N GLN A 271 -1.14 -8.61 -9.45
CA GLN A 271 -1.05 -9.27 -10.74
C GLN A 271 -0.26 -8.45 -11.76
N ARG A 272 0.74 -9.07 -12.37
CA ARG A 272 1.40 -8.52 -13.55
C ARG A 272 0.47 -8.65 -14.76
N VAL A 273 -0.01 -7.50 -15.28
CA VAL A 273 -0.91 -7.42 -16.42
C VAL A 273 -0.18 -7.17 -17.74
N ALA A 274 1.07 -6.70 -17.69
CA ALA A 274 1.89 -6.55 -18.88
C ALA A 274 3.37 -6.83 -18.57
N ASN A 275 4.04 -7.46 -19.53
CA ASN A 275 5.50 -7.71 -19.52
C ASN A 275 6.02 -7.50 -20.94
N ILE A 276 6.59 -6.33 -21.22
CA ILE A 276 6.90 -5.87 -22.56
C ILE A 276 8.40 -5.65 -22.69
N PRO A 277 9.13 -6.50 -23.41
CA PRO A 277 10.59 -6.45 -23.43
C PRO A 277 11.16 -5.30 -24.26
N GLN A 278 10.37 -4.71 -25.15
CA GLN A 278 10.83 -3.70 -26.11
C GLN A 278 9.79 -2.61 -26.35
N VAL A 279 9.77 -1.59 -25.48
CA VAL A 279 8.93 -0.39 -25.64
C VAL A 279 9.71 0.85 -25.22
N ASP A 280 9.53 1.94 -25.93
CA ASP A 280 10.10 3.24 -25.57
C ASP A 280 8.99 4.14 -25.06
N LEU A 281 8.91 4.29 -23.73
CA LEU A 281 7.96 5.19 -23.07
C LEU A 281 8.35 6.67 -23.17
N GLY A 282 9.56 6.96 -23.66
CA GLY A 282 10.19 8.27 -23.50
C GLY A 282 10.72 8.48 -22.08
N ARG A 283 11.42 9.59 -21.90
CA ARG A 283 11.96 10.04 -20.61
C ARG A 283 11.88 11.54 -20.55
N SER A 284 10.97 12.08 -19.77
CA SER A 284 10.77 13.51 -19.57
C SER A 284 11.11 13.88 -18.12
N ASP A 285 11.28 15.15 -17.86
CA ASP A 285 11.23 15.75 -16.53
C ASP A 285 9.80 15.99 -16.04
N ARG A 286 8.80 15.51 -16.81
CA ARG A 286 7.38 15.60 -16.54
C ARG A 286 6.68 14.29 -16.75
N VAL A 287 5.76 13.96 -15.83
CA VAL A 287 4.83 12.83 -15.96
C VAL A 287 3.41 13.39 -16.03
N TRP A 288 2.69 13.07 -17.09
CA TRP A 288 1.37 13.61 -17.38
C TRP A 288 0.30 12.58 -17.05
N PHE A 289 -0.74 13.02 -16.36
CA PHE A 289 -1.92 12.25 -16.08
C PHE A 289 -3.11 12.85 -16.83
N VAL A 290 -3.80 12.04 -17.60
CA VAL A 290 -4.97 12.43 -18.38
C VAL A 290 -6.13 11.53 -18.00
N ILE A 291 -7.17 12.10 -17.45
CA ILE A 291 -8.39 11.43 -17.01
C ILE A 291 -9.51 11.76 -17.98
N ALA A 292 -10.21 10.75 -18.47
CA ALA A 292 -11.33 10.93 -19.39
C ALA A 292 -12.62 10.33 -18.83
N ASP A 293 -13.71 10.89 -19.32
CA ASP A 293 -15.08 10.45 -19.03
C ASP A 293 -15.49 10.43 -17.56
N ALA A 294 -14.69 11.09 -16.67
CA ALA A 294 -15.11 11.39 -15.32
C ALA A 294 -16.24 12.42 -15.30
N THR A 295 -17.18 12.28 -14.38
CA THR A 295 -18.31 13.19 -14.16
C THR A 295 -18.60 13.32 -12.68
N GLU A 296 -19.42 14.29 -12.27
CA GLU A 296 -19.83 14.42 -10.86
C GLU A 296 -20.54 13.16 -10.33
N GLN A 297 -21.31 12.47 -11.16
CA GLN A 297 -22.02 11.24 -10.79
C GLN A 297 -21.09 10.02 -10.76
N ASN A 298 -20.06 10.05 -11.61
CA ASN A 298 -19.05 9.00 -11.71
C ASN A 298 -17.65 9.63 -11.67
N PRO A 299 -17.19 10.07 -10.50
CA PRO A 299 -15.84 10.62 -10.36
C PRO A 299 -14.78 9.52 -10.47
N MET A 300 -13.58 9.92 -10.87
CA MET A 300 -12.38 9.11 -10.76
C MET A 300 -11.53 9.63 -9.61
N PHE A 301 -10.90 8.71 -8.88
CA PHE A 301 -10.04 9.03 -7.75
C PHE A 301 -8.63 8.53 -8.02
N VAL A 302 -7.65 9.34 -7.63
CA VAL A 302 -6.22 9.02 -7.65
C VAL A 302 -5.70 9.19 -6.23
N GLY A 303 -5.16 8.13 -5.66
CA GLY A 303 -4.56 8.19 -4.33
C GLY A 303 -3.11 8.67 -4.36
N PRO A 304 -2.32 8.38 -3.33
CA PRO A 304 -0.92 8.80 -3.26
C PRO A 304 -0.11 8.36 -4.47
N ILE A 305 0.71 9.27 -5.01
CA ILE A 305 1.54 9.01 -6.19
C ILE A 305 3.00 8.93 -5.75
N ARG A 306 3.68 7.84 -6.12
CA ARG A 306 5.10 7.64 -5.91
C ARG A 306 5.80 7.40 -7.24
N ILE A 307 6.83 8.19 -7.53
CA ILE A 307 7.76 8.00 -8.65
C ILE A 307 9.16 7.86 -8.05
N ALA A 308 9.85 6.78 -8.41
CA ALA A 308 11.19 6.55 -7.91
C ALA A 308 12.13 6.06 -9.01
N GLY A 309 13.39 6.49 -8.96
CA GLY A 309 14.47 5.95 -9.76
C GLY A 309 14.85 4.55 -9.27
N GLY A 310 15.17 3.64 -10.17
CA GLY A 310 15.85 2.40 -9.88
C GLY A 310 17.36 2.67 -9.89
N GLY A 311 18.06 2.10 -8.90
CA GLY A 311 19.50 2.30 -8.78
C GLY A 311 20.35 1.25 -9.48
N ALA A 312 21.63 1.27 -9.19
CA ALA A 312 22.54 0.17 -9.44
C ALA A 312 22.05 -1.09 -8.69
N ASP A 313 22.53 -2.23 -9.13
CA ASP A 313 22.33 -3.51 -8.44
C ASP A 313 22.55 -3.37 -6.92
N LEU A 314 21.74 -4.08 -6.14
CA LEU A 314 21.81 -4.04 -4.68
C LEU A 314 23.21 -4.30 -4.13
N TYR A 315 23.92 -5.26 -4.73
CA TYR A 315 25.29 -5.59 -4.33
C TYR A 315 26.27 -4.48 -4.68
N ASP A 316 26.21 -3.94 -5.89
CA ASP A 316 27.08 -2.85 -6.35
C ASP A 316 26.99 -1.63 -5.43
N LYS A 317 25.78 -1.29 -4.97
CA LYS A 317 25.57 -0.22 -3.99
C LYS A 317 26.11 -0.56 -2.61
N LEU A 318 25.86 -1.77 -2.12
CA LEU A 318 26.41 -2.23 -0.85
C LEU A 318 27.96 -2.24 -0.87
N GLU A 319 28.57 -2.52 -2.02
CA GLU A 319 30.01 -2.48 -2.19
C GLU A 319 30.54 -1.04 -2.27
N ALA A 320 29.86 -0.15 -2.99
CA ALA A 320 30.28 1.21 -3.22
C ALA A 320 30.02 2.13 -2.01
N GLU A 321 28.86 2.01 -1.37
CA GLU A 321 28.36 2.94 -0.35
C GLU A 321 28.36 2.33 1.06
N GLY A 322 28.48 1.00 1.15
CA GLY A 322 28.40 0.27 2.40
C GLY A 322 26.99 0.14 2.99
N ARG A 323 26.01 0.77 2.36
CA ARG A 323 24.58 0.72 2.74
C ARG A 323 23.67 0.96 1.55
N VAL A 324 22.45 0.46 1.67
CA VAL A 324 21.38 0.73 0.71
C VAL A 324 20.05 0.81 1.43
N ALA A 325 19.26 1.84 1.14
CA ALA A 325 17.88 1.93 1.60
C ALA A 325 16.97 1.14 0.67
N THR A 326 16.09 0.32 1.20
CA THR A 326 15.03 -0.33 0.45
C THR A 326 13.65 0.14 0.90
N TYR A 327 12.78 0.39 -0.06
CA TYR A 327 11.38 0.76 0.14
C TYR A 327 10.43 -0.38 -0.29
N GLY A 328 10.98 -1.51 -0.71
CA GLY A 328 10.23 -2.67 -1.14
C GLY A 328 9.86 -3.63 -0.01
N ILE A 329 10.38 -3.42 1.20
CA ILE A 329 9.94 -4.14 2.38
C ILE A 329 8.81 -3.34 3.02
N LEU A 330 7.59 -3.81 2.83
CA LEU A 330 6.36 -3.17 3.28
C LEU A 330 5.83 -3.87 4.52
N PHE A 331 5.27 -3.07 5.42
CA PHE A 331 4.64 -3.57 6.63
C PHE A 331 3.17 -3.13 6.68
N ALA A 332 2.37 -3.88 7.43
CA ALA A 332 1.04 -3.42 7.80
C ALA A 332 1.11 -2.13 8.62
N THR A 333 0.03 -1.36 8.62
CA THR A 333 -0.02 -0.08 9.35
C THR A 333 0.19 -0.32 10.85
N ASN A 334 1.12 0.42 11.45
CA ASN A 334 1.51 0.32 12.87
C ASN A 334 1.99 -1.08 13.31
N SER A 335 2.44 -1.91 12.39
CA SER A 335 2.80 -3.31 12.61
C SER A 335 4.20 -3.61 12.07
N ASP A 336 4.78 -4.71 12.53
CA ASP A 336 6.00 -5.33 12.00
C ASP A 336 5.70 -6.55 11.10
N ARG A 337 4.43 -6.79 10.81
CA ARG A 337 3.99 -7.84 9.88
C ARG A 337 4.34 -7.45 8.45
N ILE A 338 5.14 -8.30 7.81
CA ILE A 338 5.59 -8.10 6.43
C ILE A 338 4.44 -8.36 5.47
N ARG A 339 4.21 -7.43 4.57
CA ARG A 339 3.21 -7.57 3.51
C ARG A 339 3.73 -8.44 2.37
N PRO A 340 2.83 -9.20 1.70
CA PRO A 340 3.21 -10.10 0.60
C PRO A 340 3.92 -9.41 -0.56
N GLU A 341 3.62 -8.15 -0.82
CA GLU A 341 4.26 -7.36 -1.88
C GLU A 341 5.77 -7.17 -1.68
N SER A 342 6.27 -7.49 -0.49
CA SER A 342 7.72 -7.43 -0.17
C SER A 342 8.51 -8.62 -0.73
N ILE A 343 7.86 -9.72 -1.14
CA ILE A 343 8.53 -10.96 -1.58
C ILE A 343 9.59 -10.69 -2.66
N PRO A 344 9.35 -9.94 -3.74
CA PRO A 344 10.37 -9.71 -4.76
C PRO A 344 11.62 -9.02 -4.22
N THR A 345 11.47 -8.11 -3.25
CA THR A 345 12.61 -7.46 -2.59
C THR A 345 13.39 -8.44 -1.71
N PHE A 346 12.71 -9.37 -1.05
CA PHE A 346 13.39 -10.44 -0.32
C PHE A 346 14.15 -11.38 -1.25
N GLU A 347 13.57 -11.74 -2.39
CA GLU A 347 14.23 -12.58 -3.40
C GLU A 347 15.52 -11.94 -3.92
N GLU A 348 15.51 -10.63 -4.19
CA GLU A 348 16.72 -9.87 -4.56
C GLU A 348 17.78 -9.89 -3.44
N ILE A 349 17.36 -9.68 -2.18
CA ILE A 349 18.30 -9.74 -1.03
C ILE A 349 18.89 -11.13 -0.87
N VAL A 350 18.08 -12.17 -1.04
CA VAL A 350 18.50 -13.57 -0.94
C VAL A 350 19.49 -13.92 -2.04
N GLU A 351 19.22 -13.53 -3.30
CA GLU A 351 20.14 -13.74 -4.43
C GLU A 351 21.52 -13.14 -4.12
N VAL A 352 21.56 -11.89 -3.66
CA VAL A 352 22.81 -11.23 -3.25
C VAL A 352 23.53 -11.98 -2.11
N LEU A 353 22.79 -12.44 -1.09
CA LEU A 353 23.37 -13.18 0.02
C LEU A 353 23.88 -14.56 -0.39
N GLU A 354 23.26 -15.24 -1.35
CA GLU A 354 23.67 -16.53 -1.89
C GLU A 354 24.91 -16.41 -2.79
N GLU A 355 24.94 -15.38 -3.64
CA GLU A 355 26.09 -15.11 -4.51
C GLU A 355 27.32 -14.63 -3.74
N HIS A 356 27.13 -14.02 -2.56
CA HIS A 356 28.19 -13.47 -1.72
C HIS A 356 28.18 -14.08 -0.29
N PRO A 357 28.69 -15.31 -0.11
CA PRO A 357 28.63 -16.04 1.16
C PRO A 357 29.30 -15.32 2.34
N ASP A 358 30.31 -14.49 2.07
CA ASP A 358 31.03 -13.73 3.10
C ASP A 358 30.35 -12.40 3.47
N LEU A 359 29.30 -12.00 2.73
CA LEU A 359 28.56 -10.78 3.00
C LEU A 359 27.77 -10.91 4.30
N ARG A 360 27.95 -9.95 5.19
CA ARG A 360 27.18 -9.80 6.43
C ARG A 360 26.46 -8.47 6.41
N LEU A 361 25.19 -8.48 6.82
CA LEU A 361 24.33 -7.31 6.81
C LEU A 361 23.80 -6.99 8.20
N ARG A 362 23.70 -5.70 8.50
CA ARG A 362 22.84 -5.19 9.55
C ARG A 362 21.59 -4.59 8.89
N ILE A 363 20.45 -5.06 9.32
CA ILE A 363 19.13 -4.60 8.90
C ILE A 363 18.72 -3.50 9.85
N GLU A 364 18.56 -2.29 9.34
CA GLU A 364 18.23 -1.10 10.12
C GLU A 364 16.81 -0.65 9.78
N GLY A 365 15.94 -0.56 10.81
CA GLY A 365 14.58 -0.04 10.68
C GLY A 365 14.52 1.44 11.01
N HIS A 366 13.75 2.22 10.22
CA HIS A 366 13.54 3.65 10.42
C HIS A 366 12.06 4.00 10.25
N THR A 367 11.61 5.03 10.98
CA THR A 367 10.27 5.62 10.86
C THR A 367 10.38 7.07 10.38
N ASP A 368 9.26 7.67 10.03
CA ASP A 368 9.15 9.12 9.99
C ASP A 368 8.96 9.70 11.40
N GLY A 369 8.80 11.00 11.51
CA GLY A 369 8.64 11.72 12.76
C GLY A 369 7.19 11.84 13.24
N ASP A 370 6.28 10.98 12.78
CA ASP A 370 4.91 10.96 13.29
C ASP A 370 4.81 9.98 14.47
N GLY A 371 4.21 10.43 15.58
CA GLY A 371 4.01 9.62 16.79
C GLY A 371 5.03 9.93 17.88
N GLU A 372 5.09 9.06 18.87
CA GLU A 372 5.98 9.19 20.02
C GLU A 372 7.34 8.51 19.75
N ASP A 373 8.44 9.18 20.11
CA ASP A 373 9.82 8.67 19.87
C ASP A 373 10.01 7.23 20.37
N ALA A 374 9.48 6.92 21.58
CA ALA A 374 9.61 5.58 22.16
C ALA A 374 8.86 4.51 21.38
N TYR A 375 7.68 4.85 20.84
CA TYR A 375 6.91 3.97 19.97
C TYR A 375 7.63 3.74 18.63
N ASN A 376 8.14 4.80 18.02
CA ASN A 376 8.88 4.73 16.76
C ASN A 376 10.17 3.90 16.92
N GLN A 377 10.84 4.03 18.06
CA GLN A 377 12.01 3.21 18.38
C GLN A 377 11.65 1.72 18.45
N ASP A 378 10.64 1.35 19.22
CA ASP A 378 10.18 -0.04 19.37
C ASP A 378 9.69 -0.61 18.02
N LEU A 379 8.86 0.12 17.30
CA LEU A 379 8.33 -0.30 15.99
C LEU A 379 9.46 -0.58 14.99
N SER A 380 10.47 0.28 14.93
CA SER A 380 11.60 0.11 14.03
C SER A 380 12.46 -1.11 14.39
N GLU A 381 12.66 -1.38 15.70
CA GLU A 381 13.36 -2.57 16.18
C GLU A 381 12.61 -3.85 15.82
N ARG A 382 11.29 -3.89 16.06
CA ARG A 382 10.44 -5.04 15.70
C ARG A 382 10.44 -5.30 14.19
N ARG A 383 10.36 -4.25 13.37
CA ARG A 383 10.42 -4.36 11.90
C ARG A 383 11.73 -4.94 11.42
N ALA A 384 12.87 -4.45 11.92
CA ALA A 384 14.17 -5.00 11.59
C ALA A 384 14.30 -6.48 12.00
N ALA A 385 13.80 -6.84 13.19
CA ALA A 385 13.77 -8.21 13.65
C ALA A 385 12.88 -9.11 12.80
N SER A 386 11.74 -8.61 12.33
CA SER A 386 10.83 -9.34 11.42
C SER A 386 11.46 -9.61 10.05
N VAL A 387 12.19 -8.64 9.49
CA VAL A 387 12.95 -8.84 8.25
C VAL A 387 13.99 -9.96 8.41
N LYS A 388 14.78 -9.93 9.47
CA LYS A 388 15.75 -10.99 9.76
C LYS A 388 15.06 -12.35 9.92
N ARG A 389 14.00 -12.41 10.72
CA ARG A 389 13.23 -13.64 10.94
C ARG A 389 12.73 -14.21 9.61
N PHE A 390 12.16 -13.36 8.76
CA PHE A 390 11.64 -13.76 7.46
C PHE A 390 12.73 -14.36 6.54
N LEU A 391 13.90 -13.72 6.45
CA LEU A 391 15.05 -14.23 5.69
C LEU A 391 15.53 -15.59 6.21
N VAL A 392 15.56 -15.77 7.53
CA VAL A 392 15.99 -17.04 8.14
C VAL A 392 14.96 -18.14 7.98
N GLU A 393 13.69 -17.87 8.29
CA GLU A 393 12.65 -18.88 8.35
C GLU A 393 12.10 -19.26 6.98
N GLN A 394 11.94 -18.29 6.06
CA GLN A 394 11.35 -18.54 4.76
C GLN A 394 12.39 -18.92 3.69
N TYR A 395 13.60 -18.38 3.79
CA TYR A 395 14.66 -18.61 2.79
C TYR A 395 15.85 -19.40 3.34
N GLY A 396 15.87 -19.74 4.61
CA GLY A 396 16.94 -20.53 5.21
C GLY A 396 18.29 -19.81 5.32
N MET A 397 18.28 -18.46 5.31
CA MET A 397 19.52 -17.68 5.43
C MET A 397 20.17 -17.89 6.80
N ASP A 398 21.52 -17.91 6.83
CA ASP A 398 22.27 -18.02 8.08
C ASP A 398 22.08 -16.75 8.94
N GLY A 399 21.31 -16.88 10.02
CA GLY A 399 21.03 -15.79 10.93
C GLY A 399 22.25 -15.17 11.62
N SER A 400 23.42 -15.86 11.62
CA SER A 400 24.68 -15.32 12.13
C SER A 400 25.31 -14.25 11.21
N ARG A 401 24.87 -14.21 9.95
CA ARG A 401 25.27 -13.19 8.97
C ARG A 401 24.40 -11.91 9.06
N LEU A 402 23.31 -11.95 9.83
CA LEU A 402 22.31 -10.89 9.89
C LEU A 402 22.26 -10.30 11.31
N GLU A 403 22.48 -9.00 11.41
CA GLU A 403 22.25 -8.22 12.62
C GLU A 403 21.04 -7.32 12.43
N THR A 404 20.43 -6.84 13.51
CA THR A 404 19.27 -5.94 13.46
C THR A 404 19.47 -4.74 14.35
N ALA A 405 18.96 -3.57 13.95
CA ALA A 405 18.88 -2.38 14.76
C ALA A 405 17.63 -1.58 14.38
N GLY A 406 17.01 -0.94 15.35
CA GLY A 406 15.98 0.06 15.13
C GLY A 406 16.50 1.44 15.50
N PHE A 407 16.13 2.45 14.75
CA PHE A 407 16.52 3.84 14.98
C PHE A 407 15.32 4.78 15.11
N GLY A 408 14.09 4.26 14.97
CA GLY A 408 12.91 5.10 14.98
C GLY A 408 13.08 6.27 14.02
N GLU A 409 12.76 7.47 14.47
CA GLU A 409 12.92 8.71 13.74
C GLU A 409 14.27 9.42 13.96
N SER A 410 15.17 8.85 14.77
CA SER A 410 16.41 9.51 15.22
C SER A 410 17.45 9.75 14.13
N GLN A 411 17.32 9.06 12.98
CA GLN A 411 18.24 9.18 11.84
C GLN A 411 17.48 9.52 10.55
N PRO A 412 16.87 10.70 10.43
CA PRO A 412 16.15 11.10 9.24
C PRO A 412 17.13 11.34 8.07
N VAL A 413 16.74 10.91 6.87
CA VAL A 413 17.47 11.20 5.61
C VAL A 413 16.82 12.35 4.84
N ALA A 414 15.65 12.79 5.27
CA ALA A 414 14.93 13.94 4.73
C ALA A 414 14.09 14.63 5.83
N GLU A 415 13.61 15.83 5.53
CA GLU A 415 12.79 16.61 6.47
C GLU A 415 11.41 15.95 6.65
N ASN A 416 10.95 15.75 7.90
CA ASN A 416 9.64 15.20 8.22
C ASN A 416 8.46 16.15 7.92
N GLY A 417 8.72 17.38 7.51
CA GLY A 417 7.70 18.38 7.21
C GLY A 417 6.96 18.17 5.87
N THR A 418 7.41 17.24 5.04
CA THR A 418 6.81 16.97 3.73
C THR A 418 6.45 15.48 3.59
N PRO A 419 5.39 15.14 2.83
CA PRO A 419 5.04 13.76 2.53
C PRO A 419 6.19 12.97 1.92
N GLU A 420 6.93 13.59 0.99
CA GLU A 420 8.10 12.96 0.36
C GLU A 420 9.22 12.69 1.37
N GLY A 421 9.49 13.65 2.26
CA GLY A 421 10.51 13.47 3.29
C GLY A 421 10.14 12.37 4.27
N LYS A 422 8.90 12.33 4.73
CA LYS A 422 8.38 11.22 5.55
C LYS A 422 8.52 9.88 4.83
N GLN A 423 8.15 9.82 3.54
CA GLN A 423 8.29 8.58 2.76
C GLN A 423 9.75 8.13 2.66
N LYS A 424 10.70 9.07 2.50
CA LYS A 424 12.14 8.76 2.52
C LYS A 424 12.62 8.25 3.88
N ASN A 425 12.01 8.74 4.97
CA ASN A 425 12.37 8.33 6.33
C ASN A 425 11.80 6.95 6.68
N ARG A 426 10.60 6.58 6.21
CA ARG A 426 10.02 5.22 6.36
C ARG A 426 10.73 4.22 5.46
N ARG A 427 11.82 3.62 5.96
CA ARG A 427 12.67 2.73 5.18
C ARG A 427 13.29 1.61 6.02
N VAL A 428 13.73 0.58 5.34
CA VAL A 428 14.69 -0.40 5.85
C VAL A 428 16.02 -0.14 5.17
N GLU A 429 17.11 -0.06 5.91
CA GLU A 429 18.45 -0.01 5.35
C GLU A 429 19.17 -1.35 5.54
N LEU A 430 19.83 -1.80 4.50
CA LEU A 430 20.79 -2.90 4.55
C LEU A 430 22.19 -2.30 4.64
N VAL A 431 22.90 -2.58 5.70
CA VAL A 431 24.23 -2.03 5.97
C VAL A 431 25.24 -3.15 5.99
N ARG A 432 26.25 -3.07 5.12
CA ARG A 432 27.38 -4.02 5.12
C ARG A 432 28.17 -3.86 6.39
N ILE A 433 28.40 -4.96 7.11
CA ILE A 433 29.22 -5.00 8.32
C ILE A 433 30.48 -5.83 8.09
N ALA A 434 31.56 -5.45 8.77
CA ALA A 434 32.80 -6.21 8.70
C ALA A 434 32.59 -7.63 9.25
N GLY A 435 33.14 -8.61 8.55
CA GLY A 435 33.16 -10.01 8.97
C GLY A 435 34.16 -10.28 10.08
#